data_aad5833280982018c5caf1cf8db81339
#
_entry.id   aad5833280982018c5caf1cf8db81339
#
_cell.length_a   1.000
_cell.length_b   1.000
_cell.length_c   1.000
_cell.angle_alpha   90.00
_cell.angle_beta   90.00
_cell.angle_gamma   90.00
#
_symmetry.space_group_name_H-M   'P 1'
#
loop_
_entity.id
_entity.type
_entity.pdbx_description
1 polymer ?
#
loop_
_entity_poly.entity_id
_entity_poly.type
_entity_poly.pdbx_seq_one_letter_code
_entity_poly.pdbx_strand_id
1 'polypeptide(L)'
;MKKLTAVAIDRAEKYIVSNARVLERHRFAAAFRGGDPAMVVAALQPYRNEDGGFGQALEPDGRGPGSQPAAIQAAFTFLDEVGRLGDELVRSACDYLLAISAEDGGLPFVHPNANGYPRAPWWQIPERYEGSLIPTGSIAGLLHKNKFEHQWLGAATDYCWQIVESVTRVNTYETMAAITFLDNVPDRGRAQAAAERLGKIVRTQTMGTDSDESYAPWDFVASPESIAHQWFTDDEVELSLDVLVESQLADGSWPVRWPLWTPVTGFEWGGWVTIEAIKILTSHRRAPDETF
;
A
#
# COMPACT_ATOMS: atom_id res chain seq x y z
N MET A 1 16.29 17.04 -13.16
CA MET A 1 16.01 16.51 -11.79
C MET A 1 15.33 17.58 -10.95
N LYS A 2 14.02 17.46 -10.70
CA LYS A 2 13.24 18.37 -9.85
C LYS A 2 13.25 17.90 -8.41
N LYS A 3 13.16 18.83 -7.46
CA LYS A 3 13.10 18.52 -6.03
C LYS A 3 11.90 19.17 -5.38
N LEU A 4 11.35 18.52 -4.39
CA LEU A 4 10.33 19.07 -3.52
C LEU A 4 10.98 20.16 -2.64
N THR A 5 10.27 21.26 -2.45
CA THR A 5 10.75 22.35 -1.60
C THR A 5 10.17 22.25 -0.18
N ALA A 6 10.80 22.86 0.82
CA ALA A 6 10.23 22.95 2.16
C ALA A 6 8.83 23.59 2.14
N VAL A 7 8.63 24.63 1.33
CA VAL A 7 7.31 25.27 1.15
C VAL A 7 6.27 24.31 0.59
N ALA A 8 6.66 23.41 -0.30
CA ALA A 8 5.74 22.39 -0.84
C ALA A 8 5.33 21.38 0.25
N ILE A 9 6.25 20.99 1.12
CA ILE A 9 5.97 20.12 2.28
C ILE A 9 5.06 20.84 3.31
N ASP A 10 5.30 22.10 3.58
CA ASP A 10 4.44 22.89 4.48
C ASP A 10 3.01 23.04 3.93
N ARG A 11 2.87 23.15 2.61
CA ARG A 11 1.54 23.14 1.96
C ARG A 11 0.85 21.79 2.11
N ALA A 12 1.59 20.70 1.95
CA ALA A 12 1.07 19.35 2.17
C ALA A 12 0.62 19.15 3.62
N GLU A 13 1.42 19.60 4.59
CA GLU A 13 1.06 19.58 6.00
C GLU A 13 -0.23 20.34 6.27
N LYS A 14 -0.35 21.56 5.72
CA LYS A 14 -1.58 22.35 5.84
C LYS A 14 -2.79 21.63 5.29
N TYR A 15 -2.67 20.97 4.13
CA TYR A 15 -3.74 20.14 3.58
C TYR A 15 -4.11 19.00 4.52
N ILE A 16 -3.12 18.22 4.99
CA ILE A 16 -3.31 17.10 5.92
C ILE A 16 -4.01 17.54 7.20
N VAL A 17 -3.54 18.62 7.82
CA VAL A 17 -4.13 19.15 9.07
C VAL A 17 -5.58 19.63 8.86
N SER A 18 -5.89 20.22 7.70
CA SER A 18 -7.21 20.79 7.43
C SER A 18 -8.25 19.77 6.95
N ASN A 19 -7.84 18.70 6.24
CA ASN A 19 -8.76 17.86 5.48
C ASN A 19 -8.67 16.37 5.82
N ALA A 20 -7.50 15.85 6.23
CA ALA A 20 -7.31 14.43 6.43
C ALA A 20 -7.76 13.96 7.82
N ARG A 21 -7.93 12.64 7.97
CA ARG A 21 -8.26 12.00 9.25
C ARG A 21 -7.16 12.25 10.30
N VAL A 22 -7.48 12.09 11.56
CA VAL A 22 -6.50 12.19 12.66
C VAL A 22 -5.34 11.22 12.45
N LEU A 23 -5.61 10.05 11.90
CA LEU A 23 -4.59 9.05 11.59
C LEU A 23 -3.53 9.58 10.62
N GLU A 24 -3.92 10.17 9.49
CA GLU A 24 -2.98 10.74 8.51
C GLU A 24 -2.21 11.94 9.10
N ARG A 25 -2.82 12.73 9.98
CA ARG A 25 -2.10 13.81 10.69
C ARG A 25 -0.95 13.26 11.54
N HIS A 26 -1.19 12.16 12.27
CA HIS A 26 -0.14 11.52 13.07
C HIS A 26 0.88 10.78 12.19
N ARG A 27 0.46 10.14 11.09
CA ARG A 27 1.39 9.54 10.11
C ARG A 27 2.32 10.61 9.51
N PHE A 28 1.75 11.73 9.06
CA PHE A 28 2.54 12.84 8.53
C PHE A 28 3.53 13.38 9.56
N ALA A 29 3.07 13.64 10.78
CA ALA A 29 3.92 14.13 11.85
C ALA A 29 5.06 13.15 12.16
N ALA A 30 4.77 11.86 12.28
CA ALA A 30 5.77 10.82 12.54
C ALA A 30 6.80 10.71 11.40
N ALA A 31 6.35 10.79 10.14
CA ALA A 31 7.23 10.63 8.99
C ALA A 31 8.08 11.89 8.70
N PHE A 32 7.56 13.10 8.97
CA PHE A 32 8.16 14.34 8.44
C PHE A 32 8.37 15.47 9.47
N ARG A 33 7.99 15.29 10.73
CA ARG A 33 8.06 16.32 11.77
C ARG A 33 8.51 15.79 13.15
N GLY A 34 9.10 14.60 13.19
CA GLY A 34 9.57 14.00 14.44
C GLY A 34 8.45 13.69 15.43
N GLY A 35 7.23 13.47 14.94
CA GLY A 35 6.08 13.09 15.77
C GLY A 35 6.24 11.72 16.41
N ASP A 36 5.58 11.52 17.57
CA ASP A 36 5.66 10.25 18.29
C ASP A 36 4.95 9.10 17.54
N PRO A 37 5.67 8.01 17.17
CA PRO A 37 5.09 6.81 16.60
C PRO A 37 3.91 6.22 17.36
N ALA A 38 3.88 6.36 18.70
CA ALA A 38 2.78 5.87 19.53
C ALA A 38 1.44 6.54 19.19
N MET A 39 1.46 7.76 18.68
CA MET A 39 0.23 8.46 18.27
C MET A 39 -0.40 7.83 17.03
N VAL A 40 0.39 7.27 16.09
CA VAL A 40 -0.12 6.50 14.96
C VAL A 40 -0.80 5.23 15.45
N VAL A 41 -0.17 4.50 16.37
CA VAL A 41 -0.76 3.29 17.00
C VAL A 41 -2.06 3.63 17.72
N ALA A 42 -2.09 4.72 18.49
CA ALA A 42 -3.29 5.18 19.18
C ALA A 42 -4.42 5.54 18.20
N ALA A 43 -4.11 6.21 17.10
CA ALA A 43 -5.08 6.60 16.07
C ALA A 43 -5.61 5.40 15.28
N LEU A 44 -4.93 4.26 15.26
CA LEU A 44 -5.41 3.01 14.67
C LEU A 44 -6.41 2.25 15.56
N GLN A 45 -6.39 2.45 16.88
CA GLN A 45 -7.25 1.70 17.80
C GLN A 45 -8.76 1.76 17.48
N PRO A 46 -9.35 2.91 17.07
CA PRO A 46 -10.77 2.98 16.70
C PRO A 46 -11.17 2.10 15.51
N TYR A 47 -10.19 1.68 14.69
CA TYR A 47 -10.42 0.84 13.52
C TYR A 47 -10.25 -0.65 13.81
N ARG A 48 -9.76 -1.01 15.00
CA ARG A 48 -9.60 -2.40 15.43
C ARG A 48 -10.91 -2.96 15.95
N ASN A 49 -11.19 -4.21 15.57
CA ASN A 49 -12.35 -4.97 16.04
C ASN A 49 -11.96 -6.00 17.13
N GLU A 50 -12.95 -6.53 17.81
CA GLU A 50 -12.79 -7.56 18.86
C GLU A 50 -12.23 -8.88 18.31
N ASP A 51 -12.44 -9.16 17.01
CA ASP A 51 -11.87 -10.31 16.30
C ASP A 51 -10.35 -10.20 16.04
N GLY A 52 -9.75 -9.08 16.43
CA GLY A 52 -8.34 -8.77 16.24
C GLY A 52 -8.01 -8.10 14.90
N GLY A 53 -8.91 -8.15 13.92
CA GLY A 53 -8.74 -7.49 12.62
C GLY A 53 -9.04 -6.00 12.63
N PHE A 54 -9.00 -5.40 11.46
CA PHE A 54 -9.27 -3.98 11.24
C PHE A 54 -10.40 -3.79 10.21
N GLY A 55 -11.26 -2.82 10.49
CA GLY A 55 -12.40 -2.44 9.65
C GLY A 55 -12.74 -0.97 9.83
N GLN A 56 -14.04 -0.66 10.10
CA GLN A 56 -14.49 0.68 10.48
C GLN A 56 -14.12 1.77 9.45
N ALA A 57 -14.09 1.41 8.16
CA ALA A 57 -13.67 2.30 7.07
C ALA A 57 -12.20 2.78 7.18
N LEU A 58 -11.30 1.98 7.76
CA LEU A 58 -9.87 2.28 7.73
C LEU A 58 -9.37 2.35 6.28
N GLU A 59 -9.78 1.40 5.46
CA GLU A 59 -9.64 1.45 4.00
C GLU A 59 -10.88 2.16 3.43
N PRO A 60 -10.69 3.29 2.70
CA PRO A 60 -11.81 4.19 2.36
C PRO A 60 -12.86 3.62 1.42
N ASP A 61 -12.57 2.56 0.68
CA ASP A 61 -13.50 1.99 -0.29
C ASP A 61 -14.56 1.06 0.33
N GLY A 62 -14.41 0.69 1.62
CA GLY A 62 -15.39 -0.07 2.38
C GLY A 62 -15.91 0.69 3.61
N ARG A 63 -17.25 0.77 3.80
CA ARG A 63 -17.86 1.48 4.94
C ARG A 63 -18.43 0.54 6.00
N GLY A 64 -18.27 -0.76 5.82
CA GLY A 64 -18.69 -1.73 6.82
C GLY A 64 -17.82 -1.70 8.08
N PRO A 65 -18.40 -2.05 9.25
CA PRO A 65 -17.62 -2.12 10.50
C PRO A 65 -16.73 -3.35 10.57
N GLY A 66 -17.07 -4.43 9.85
CA GLY A 66 -16.37 -5.72 9.92
C GLY A 66 -14.92 -5.66 9.43
N SER A 67 -14.10 -6.54 9.99
CA SER A 67 -12.69 -6.65 9.62
C SER A 67 -12.53 -7.08 8.16
N GLN A 68 -11.62 -6.41 7.45
CA GLN A 68 -11.35 -6.64 6.03
C GLN A 68 -9.84 -6.83 5.79
N PRO A 69 -9.43 -7.72 4.87
CA PRO A 69 -8.02 -7.88 4.51
C PRO A 69 -7.36 -6.58 4.07
N ALA A 70 -8.03 -5.75 3.26
CA ALA A 70 -7.51 -4.47 2.82
C ALA A 70 -7.33 -3.46 3.98
N ALA A 71 -8.22 -3.48 4.98
CA ALA A 71 -8.06 -2.65 6.17
C ALA A 71 -6.87 -3.12 7.04
N ILE A 72 -6.63 -4.43 7.13
CA ILE A 72 -5.45 -4.97 7.81
C ILE A 72 -4.17 -4.63 7.04
N GLN A 73 -4.19 -4.72 5.71
CA GLN A 73 -3.08 -4.26 4.86
C GLN A 73 -2.73 -2.79 5.14
N ALA A 74 -3.74 -1.92 5.19
CA ALA A 74 -3.56 -0.51 5.52
C ALA A 74 -2.96 -0.32 6.92
N ALA A 75 -3.49 -1.01 7.93
CA ALA A 75 -2.97 -0.94 9.29
C ALA A 75 -1.50 -1.39 9.36
N PHE A 76 -1.15 -2.49 8.68
CA PHE A 76 0.22 -3.00 8.67
C PHE A 76 1.18 -2.07 7.94
N THR A 77 0.75 -1.46 6.84
CA THR A 77 1.52 -0.41 6.16
C THR A 77 1.83 0.75 7.11
N PHE A 78 0.83 1.25 7.84
CA PHE A 78 1.01 2.36 8.77
C PHE A 78 1.86 2.01 10.00
N LEU A 79 1.77 0.77 10.47
CA LEU A 79 2.62 0.28 11.56
C LEU A 79 4.06 0.06 11.10
N ASP A 80 4.28 -0.41 9.87
CA ASP A 80 5.61 -0.55 9.28
C ASP A 80 6.31 0.82 9.13
N GLU A 81 5.57 1.85 8.68
CA GLU A 81 6.06 3.23 8.55
C GLU A 81 6.68 3.78 9.84
N VAL A 82 6.15 3.36 10.98
CA VAL A 82 6.59 3.87 12.29
C VAL A 82 7.36 2.82 13.11
N GLY A 83 7.76 1.71 12.48
CA GLY A 83 8.55 0.65 13.12
C GLY A 83 7.80 -0.10 14.23
N ARG A 84 6.48 -0.22 14.12
CA ARG A 84 5.59 -0.86 15.12
C ARG A 84 4.92 -2.14 14.63
N LEU A 85 5.38 -2.74 13.54
CA LEU A 85 4.81 -3.99 13.02
C LEU A 85 5.15 -5.23 13.90
N GLY A 86 5.86 -5.08 15.00
CA GLY A 86 6.13 -6.13 15.98
C GLY A 86 5.14 -6.17 17.16
N ASP A 87 4.18 -5.29 17.22
CA ASP A 87 3.26 -5.15 18.37
C ASP A 87 2.23 -6.30 18.44
N GLU A 88 1.68 -6.56 19.63
CA GLU A 88 0.69 -7.64 19.86
C GLU A 88 -0.58 -7.48 19.01
N LEU A 89 -0.96 -6.25 18.65
CA LEU A 89 -2.08 -6.01 17.74
C LEU A 89 -1.86 -6.64 16.36
N VAL A 90 -0.62 -6.77 15.90
CA VAL A 90 -0.30 -7.46 14.63
C VAL A 90 -0.54 -8.96 14.75
N ARG A 91 -0.19 -9.56 15.89
CA ARG A 91 -0.41 -10.99 16.14
C ARG A 91 -1.90 -11.33 16.11
N SER A 92 -2.72 -10.57 16.83
CA SER A 92 -4.18 -10.75 16.82
C SER A 92 -4.78 -10.60 15.42
N ALA A 93 -4.27 -9.65 14.63
CA ALA A 93 -4.72 -9.49 13.24
C ALA A 93 -4.30 -10.68 12.37
N CYS A 94 -3.10 -11.24 12.57
CA CYS A 94 -2.66 -12.45 11.87
C CYS A 94 -3.49 -13.69 12.27
N ASP A 95 -3.93 -13.80 13.54
CA ASP A 95 -4.87 -14.85 13.96
C ASP A 95 -6.21 -14.74 13.22
N TYR A 96 -6.72 -13.52 13.07
CA TYR A 96 -7.91 -13.28 12.24
C TYR A 96 -7.67 -13.65 10.77
N LEU A 97 -6.54 -13.24 10.17
CA LEU A 97 -6.20 -13.59 8.78
C LEU A 97 -6.14 -15.12 8.59
N LEU A 98 -5.57 -15.84 9.54
CA LEU A 98 -5.54 -17.30 9.51
C LEU A 98 -6.97 -17.90 9.45
N ALA A 99 -7.89 -17.35 10.24
CA ALA A 99 -9.27 -17.83 10.31
C ALA A 99 -10.08 -17.55 9.04
N ILE A 100 -9.72 -16.51 8.27
CA ILE A 100 -10.42 -16.11 7.04
C ILE A 100 -9.67 -16.47 5.76
N SER A 101 -8.55 -17.16 5.83
CA SER A 101 -7.83 -17.59 4.62
C SER A 101 -8.64 -18.58 3.81
N ALA A 102 -8.56 -18.47 2.49
CA ALA A 102 -9.14 -19.41 1.57
C ALA A 102 -8.35 -20.75 1.58
N GLU A 103 -8.92 -21.78 0.98
CA GLU A 103 -8.28 -23.12 0.90
C GLU A 103 -6.93 -23.11 0.18
N ASP A 104 -6.73 -22.13 -0.73
CA ASP A 104 -5.48 -21.92 -1.46
C ASP A 104 -4.40 -21.21 -0.63
N GLY A 105 -4.70 -20.78 0.59
CA GLY A 105 -3.80 -20.06 1.51
C GLY A 105 -3.80 -18.55 1.33
N GLY A 106 -4.50 -18.01 0.34
CA GLY A 106 -4.63 -16.57 0.10
C GLY A 106 -5.78 -15.94 0.89
N LEU A 107 -5.79 -14.62 0.96
CA LEU A 107 -6.87 -13.82 1.55
C LEU A 107 -7.83 -13.38 0.45
N PRO A 108 -9.15 -13.39 0.66
CA PRO A 108 -10.08 -12.81 -0.30
C PRO A 108 -9.82 -11.32 -0.45
N PHE A 109 -10.02 -10.77 -1.64
CA PHE A 109 -9.89 -9.31 -1.85
C PHE A 109 -10.89 -8.54 -0.97
N VAL A 110 -12.15 -8.96 -0.97
CA VAL A 110 -13.21 -8.46 -0.09
C VAL A 110 -13.81 -9.61 0.69
N HIS A 111 -13.76 -9.54 2.01
CA HIS A 111 -14.40 -10.55 2.86
C HIS A 111 -15.93 -10.38 2.85
N PRO A 112 -16.72 -11.48 2.81
CA PRO A 112 -18.18 -11.44 2.69
C PRO A 112 -18.92 -10.66 3.76
N ASN A 113 -18.32 -10.39 4.92
CA ASN A 113 -18.94 -9.54 5.96
C ASN A 113 -19.15 -8.07 5.52
N ALA A 114 -18.57 -7.66 4.37
CA ALA A 114 -18.87 -6.39 3.71
C ALA A 114 -20.29 -6.33 3.10
N ASN A 115 -20.99 -7.48 3.02
CA ASN A 115 -22.32 -7.51 2.44
C ASN A 115 -23.30 -6.68 3.26
N GLY A 116 -24.17 -5.94 2.55
CA GLY A 116 -25.15 -5.06 3.18
C GLY A 116 -24.61 -3.68 3.59
N TYR A 117 -23.31 -3.43 3.45
CA TYR A 117 -22.72 -2.12 3.73
C TYR A 117 -22.32 -1.37 2.44
N PRO A 118 -22.33 -0.02 2.47
CA PRO A 118 -21.84 0.79 1.35
C PRO A 118 -20.36 0.49 1.08
N ARG A 119 -20.01 0.39 -0.21
CA ARG A 119 -18.64 0.16 -0.67
C ARG A 119 -18.47 0.65 -2.09
N ALA A 120 -17.22 0.83 -2.49
CA ALA A 120 -16.87 1.22 -3.85
C ALA A 120 -17.37 0.17 -4.88
N PRO A 121 -17.76 0.59 -6.09
CA PRO A 121 -18.27 -0.34 -7.12
C PRO A 121 -17.29 -1.47 -7.48
N TRP A 122 -16.00 -1.23 -7.37
CA TRP A 122 -14.95 -2.23 -7.63
C TRP A 122 -14.69 -3.16 -6.43
N TRP A 123 -15.22 -2.88 -5.26
CA TRP A 123 -15.17 -3.74 -4.08
C TRP A 123 -16.24 -4.83 -4.17
N GLN A 124 -16.09 -5.70 -5.16
CA GLN A 124 -17.03 -6.82 -5.36
C GLN A 124 -16.68 -7.96 -4.41
N ILE A 125 -17.71 -8.51 -3.76
CA ILE A 125 -17.59 -9.75 -3.00
C ILE A 125 -17.47 -10.88 -4.02
N PRO A 126 -16.38 -11.68 -4.01
CA PRO A 126 -16.21 -12.72 -5.00
C PRO A 126 -17.26 -13.83 -4.86
N GLU A 127 -17.73 -14.37 -5.99
CA GLU A 127 -18.66 -15.51 -5.99
C GLU A 127 -18.04 -16.78 -5.39
N ARG A 128 -16.72 -16.95 -5.60
CA ARG A 128 -15.92 -18.00 -4.98
C ARG A 128 -15.06 -17.40 -3.89
N TYR A 129 -14.98 -18.09 -2.76
CA TYR A 129 -14.08 -17.71 -1.69
C TYR A 129 -12.67 -18.19 -2.05
N GLU A 130 -11.89 -17.33 -2.65
CA GLU A 130 -10.54 -17.59 -3.17
C GLU A 130 -9.57 -16.47 -2.80
N GLY A 131 -8.29 -16.79 -2.81
CA GLY A 131 -7.24 -15.84 -2.50
C GLY A 131 -7.06 -14.75 -3.56
N SER A 132 -6.60 -13.58 -3.12
CA SER A 132 -6.15 -12.46 -3.95
C SER A 132 -4.74 -12.07 -3.57
N LEU A 133 -3.91 -11.84 -4.58
CA LEU A 133 -2.53 -11.41 -4.36
C LEU A 133 -2.45 -10.03 -3.70
N ILE A 134 -3.43 -9.15 -3.95
CA ILE A 134 -3.40 -7.76 -3.47
C ILE A 134 -3.24 -7.69 -1.95
N PRO A 135 -4.17 -8.21 -1.11
CA PRO A 135 -3.95 -8.19 0.33
C PRO A 135 -2.89 -9.20 0.77
N THR A 136 -2.87 -10.41 0.19
CA THR A 136 -1.99 -11.49 0.66
C THR A 136 -0.52 -11.14 0.47
N GLY A 137 -0.14 -10.71 -0.74
CA GLY A 137 1.25 -10.37 -1.08
C GLY A 137 1.76 -9.16 -0.32
N SER A 138 0.93 -8.12 -0.19
CA SER A 138 1.29 -6.92 0.56
C SER A 138 1.52 -7.22 2.04
N ILE A 139 0.61 -7.97 2.68
CA ILE A 139 0.72 -8.31 4.11
C ILE A 139 1.90 -9.27 4.34
N ALA A 140 2.03 -10.32 3.54
CA ALA A 140 3.13 -11.28 3.66
C ALA A 140 4.50 -10.59 3.47
N GLY A 141 4.62 -9.70 2.50
CA GLY A 141 5.83 -8.92 2.27
C GLY A 141 6.21 -8.05 3.48
N LEU A 142 5.25 -7.33 4.07
CA LEU A 142 5.49 -6.52 5.26
C LEU A 142 5.90 -7.36 6.47
N LEU A 143 5.29 -8.52 6.68
CA LEU A 143 5.69 -9.44 7.77
C LEU A 143 7.09 -9.99 7.56
N HIS A 144 7.47 -10.37 6.32
CA HIS A 144 8.83 -10.79 6.00
C HIS A 144 9.85 -9.65 6.24
N LYS A 145 9.53 -8.42 5.81
CA LYS A 145 10.36 -7.23 6.05
C LYS A 145 10.69 -7.06 7.52
N ASN A 146 9.70 -7.22 8.37
CA ASN A 146 9.81 -7.02 9.80
C ASN A 146 10.21 -8.30 10.58
N LYS A 147 10.49 -9.40 9.87
CA LYS A 147 10.84 -10.70 10.45
C LYS A 147 9.81 -11.16 11.51
N PHE A 148 8.55 -10.87 11.24
CA PHE A 148 7.45 -11.24 12.13
C PHE A 148 7.00 -12.66 11.82
N GLU A 149 7.12 -13.55 12.80
CA GLU A 149 6.76 -14.97 12.65
C GLU A 149 5.33 -15.22 13.11
N HIS A 150 4.55 -15.83 12.24
CA HIS A 150 3.19 -16.26 12.52
C HIS A 150 2.81 -17.48 11.68
N GLN A 151 1.93 -18.35 12.21
CA GLN A 151 1.47 -19.55 11.51
C GLN A 151 0.85 -19.26 10.13
N TRP A 152 0.15 -18.13 9.99
CA TRP A 152 -0.46 -17.69 8.74
C TRP A 152 0.57 -17.47 7.62
N LEU A 153 1.76 -16.98 7.95
CA LEU A 153 2.73 -16.51 6.95
C LEU A 153 3.25 -17.61 6.02
N GLY A 154 3.32 -18.86 6.49
CA GLY A 154 3.78 -19.99 5.66
C GLY A 154 2.89 -20.23 4.45
N ALA A 155 1.60 -20.49 4.70
CA ALA A 155 0.62 -20.75 3.64
C ALA A 155 0.44 -19.51 2.71
N ALA A 156 0.42 -18.30 3.27
CA ALA A 156 0.36 -17.07 2.50
C ALA A 156 1.58 -16.89 1.59
N THR A 157 2.77 -17.26 2.04
CA THR A 157 4.00 -17.23 1.24
C THR A 157 3.94 -18.23 0.07
N ASP A 158 3.46 -19.45 0.32
CA ASP A 158 3.29 -20.47 -0.72
C ASP A 158 2.27 -20.02 -1.77
N TYR A 159 1.15 -19.44 -1.33
CA TYR A 159 0.16 -18.84 -2.22
C TYR A 159 0.79 -17.72 -3.09
N CYS A 160 1.51 -16.79 -2.49
CA CYS A 160 2.15 -15.70 -3.22
C CYS A 160 3.11 -16.23 -4.29
N TRP A 161 3.93 -17.23 -3.97
CA TRP A 161 4.81 -17.86 -4.93
C TRP A 161 4.05 -18.50 -6.09
N GLN A 162 3.01 -19.26 -5.79
CA GLN A 162 2.19 -19.90 -6.82
C GLN A 162 1.62 -18.86 -7.80
N ILE A 163 1.05 -17.76 -7.29
CA ILE A 163 0.47 -16.73 -8.15
C ILE A 163 1.54 -15.98 -8.93
N VAL A 164 2.58 -15.48 -8.26
CA VAL A 164 3.63 -14.69 -8.90
C VAL A 164 4.36 -15.49 -9.99
N GLU A 165 4.57 -16.80 -9.82
CA GLU A 165 5.23 -17.65 -10.81
C GLU A 165 4.33 -18.10 -11.96
N SER A 166 3.01 -18.14 -11.78
CA SER A 166 2.06 -18.59 -12.80
C SER A 166 1.39 -17.47 -13.59
N VAL A 167 1.39 -16.23 -13.05
CA VAL A 167 0.69 -15.10 -13.67
C VAL A 167 1.24 -14.77 -15.06
N THR A 168 0.33 -14.52 -16.00
CA THR A 168 0.64 -14.12 -17.38
C THR A 168 0.17 -12.71 -17.71
N ARG A 169 -0.71 -12.16 -16.88
CA ARG A 169 -1.21 -10.79 -16.92
C ARG A 169 -1.37 -10.29 -15.51
N VAL A 170 -1.09 -9.03 -15.28
CA VAL A 170 -1.27 -8.37 -13.98
C VAL A 170 -1.90 -7.01 -14.18
N ASN A 171 -2.69 -6.59 -13.19
CA ASN A 171 -3.03 -5.19 -13.02
C ASN A 171 -1.98 -4.52 -12.11
N THR A 172 -2.10 -3.23 -11.94
CA THR A 172 -1.13 -2.45 -11.16
C THR A 172 -1.13 -2.81 -9.69
N TYR A 173 -2.29 -3.00 -9.09
CA TYR A 173 -2.39 -3.31 -7.66
C TYR A 173 -1.82 -4.70 -7.35
N GLU A 174 -2.05 -5.69 -8.22
CA GLU A 174 -1.40 -7.00 -8.12
C GLU A 174 0.11 -6.89 -8.29
N THR A 175 0.56 -6.04 -9.22
CA THR A 175 1.99 -5.77 -9.42
C THR A 175 2.63 -5.14 -8.17
N MET A 176 2.00 -4.14 -7.56
CA MET A 176 2.48 -3.52 -6.33
C MET A 176 2.55 -4.51 -5.16
N ALA A 177 1.53 -5.37 -5.03
CA ALA A 177 1.53 -6.42 -4.01
C ALA A 177 2.63 -7.46 -4.26
N ALA A 178 2.84 -7.86 -5.52
CA ALA A 178 3.95 -8.74 -5.90
C ALA A 178 5.32 -8.12 -5.58
N ILE A 179 5.51 -6.83 -5.86
CA ILE A 179 6.74 -6.09 -5.54
C ILE A 179 6.97 -6.12 -4.03
N THR A 180 5.95 -5.76 -3.23
CA THR A 180 6.06 -5.76 -1.77
C THR A 180 6.46 -7.14 -1.23
N PHE A 181 5.92 -8.21 -1.81
CA PHE A 181 6.31 -9.58 -1.46
C PHE A 181 7.74 -9.90 -1.90
N LEU A 182 8.08 -9.65 -3.18
CA LEU A 182 9.38 -9.97 -3.76
C LEU A 182 10.53 -9.15 -3.16
N ASP A 183 10.29 -7.92 -2.76
CA ASP A 183 11.29 -7.08 -2.09
C ASP A 183 11.74 -7.68 -0.76
N ASN A 184 10.85 -8.43 -0.07
CA ASN A 184 11.04 -8.78 1.33
C ASN A 184 11.11 -10.28 1.63
N VAL A 185 10.64 -11.15 0.74
CA VAL A 185 10.65 -12.59 0.96
C VAL A 185 12.09 -13.13 1.08
N PRO A 186 12.40 -14.09 2.00
CA PRO A 186 13.77 -14.52 2.28
C PRO A 186 14.51 -15.17 1.11
N ASP A 187 13.81 -15.91 0.23
CA ASP A 187 14.43 -16.54 -0.94
C ASP A 187 14.73 -15.51 -2.03
N ARG A 188 15.87 -14.82 -1.88
CA ARG A 188 16.28 -13.73 -2.79
C ARG A 188 16.56 -14.20 -4.21
N GLY A 189 17.06 -15.43 -4.37
CA GLY A 189 17.35 -15.98 -5.72
C GLY A 189 16.06 -16.23 -6.50
N ARG A 190 15.06 -16.82 -5.86
CA ARG A 190 13.74 -17.05 -6.43
C ARG A 190 13.01 -15.72 -6.69
N ALA A 191 13.12 -14.77 -5.76
CA ALA A 191 12.54 -13.44 -5.91
C ALA A 191 13.11 -12.71 -7.13
N GLN A 192 14.42 -12.76 -7.35
CA GLN A 192 15.07 -12.14 -8.50
C GLN A 192 14.57 -12.73 -9.82
N ALA A 193 14.52 -14.06 -9.94
CA ALA A 193 14.02 -14.73 -11.14
C ALA A 193 12.55 -14.41 -11.44
N ALA A 194 11.71 -14.37 -10.38
CA ALA A 194 10.30 -14.00 -10.50
C ALA A 194 10.13 -12.53 -10.93
N ALA A 195 10.92 -11.62 -10.36
CA ALA A 195 10.90 -10.20 -10.72
C ALA A 195 11.32 -9.95 -12.17
N GLU A 196 12.35 -10.64 -12.67
CA GLU A 196 12.76 -10.54 -14.08
C GLU A 196 11.63 -10.98 -15.03
N ARG A 197 10.90 -12.04 -14.68
CA ARG A 197 9.75 -12.51 -15.46
C ARG A 197 8.60 -11.52 -15.40
N LEU A 198 8.25 -11.05 -14.19
CA LEU A 198 7.15 -10.11 -13.97
C LEU A 198 7.41 -8.78 -14.69
N GLY A 199 8.65 -8.28 -14.65
CA GLY A 199 9.04 -7.06 -15.34
C GLY A 199 8.81 -7.11 -16.85
N LYS A 200 9.06 -8.27 -17.48
CA LYS A 200 8.75 -8.46 -18.91
C LYS A 200 7.24 -8.37 -19.18
N ILE A 201 6.40 -8.92 -18.30
CA ILE A 201 4.94 -8.84 -18.41
C ILE A 201 4.48 -7.39 -18.26
N VAL A 202 4.93 -6.71 -17.20
CA VAL A 202 4.60 -5.29 -16.94
C VAL A 202 5.00 -4.41 -18.12
N ARG A 203 6.24 -4.50 -18.59
CA ARG A 203 6.74 -3.71 -19.74
C ARG A 203 5.93 -3.95 -21.01
N THR A 204 5.52 -5.19 -21.28
CA THR A 204 4.72 -5.51 -22.46
C THR A 204 3.31 -4.95 -22.36
N GLN A 205 2.71 -4.95 -21.18
CA GLN A 205 1.34 -4.48 -20.95
C GLN A 205 1.25 -2.95 -20.90
N THR A 206 2.21 -2.28 -20.28
CA THR A 206 2.21 -0.81 -20.14
C THR A 206 2.55 -0.09 -21.44
N MET A 207 3.29 -0.71 -22.36
CA MET A 207 3.63 -0.11 -23.65
C MET A 207 2.53 -0.28 -24.73
N GLY A 208 1.48 -1.07 -24.46
CA GLY A 208 0.48 -1.49 -25.45
C GLY A 208 -0.93 -0.94 -25.27
N THR A 209 -1.21 -0.13 -24.26
CA THR A 209 -2.59 0.29 -23.98
C THR A 209 -2.73 1.81 -23.86
N ASP A 210 -3.62 2.38 -24.70
CA ASP A 210 -4.28 3.67 -24.49
C ASP A 210 -5.31 3.58 -23.32
N SER A 211 -4.98 2.91 -22.21
CA SER A 211 -5.88 2.85 -21.07
C SER A 211 -5.78 4.14 -20.25
N ASP A 212 -6.92 4.69 -19.81
CA ASP A 212 -7.02 5.88 -18.95
C ASP A 212 -6.27 5.75 -17.61
N GLU A 213 -5.79 4.56 -17.27
CA GLU A 213 -4.95 4.27 -16.09
C GLU A 213 -3.48 4.24 -16.51
N SER A 214 -2.89 5.42 -16.71
CA SER A 214 -1.46 5.52 -16.95
C SER A 214 -0.67 5.39 -15.64
N TYR A 215 0.05 4.28 -15.49
CA TYR A 215 0.97 4.06 -14.38
C TYR A 215 2.37 4.55 -14.76
N ALA A 216 2.99 5.21 -13.80
CA ALA A 216 4.33 5.72 -13.96
C ALA A 216 5.36 4.80 -13.28
N PRO A 217 6.63 4.79 -13.69
CA PRO A 217 7.67 4.02 -13.01
C PRO A 217 7.71 4.20 -11.49
N TRP A 218 7.45 5.39 -10.96
CA TRP A 218 7.42 5.65 -9.52
C TRP A 218 6.29 4.89 -8.77
N ASP A 219 5.26 4.40 -9.44
CA ASP A 219 4.23 3.54 -8.82
C ASP A 219 4.79 2.17 -8.42
N PHE A 220 5.79 1.70 -9.13
CA PHE A 220 6.43 0.40 -8.92
C PHE A 220 7.77 0.52 -8.19
N VAL A 221 8.47 1.64 -8.37
CA VAL A 221 9.78 1.92 -7.80
C VAL A 221 9.64 2.96 -6.69
N ALA A 222 8.93 2.59 -5.61
CA ALA A 222 8.71 3.47 -4.47
C ALA A 222 10.01 3.79 -3.70
N SER A 223 11.05 2.99 -3.86
CA SER A 223 12.39 3.25 -3.36
C SER A 223 13.46 2.80 -4.37
N PRO A 224 14.70 3.38 -4.32
CA PRO A 224 15.80 2.95 -5.19
C PRO A 224 16.19 1.48 -5.01
N GLU A 225 15.93 0.90 -3.84
CA GLU A 225 16.26 -0.48 -3.48
C GLU A 225 15.23 -1.49 -3.95
N SER A 226 14.07 -1.05 -4.47
CA SER A 226 13.01 -1.95 -4.93
C SER A 226 13.50 -2.87 -6.04
N ILE A 227 13.12 -4.14 -5.95
CA ILE A 227 13.42 -5.15 -6.97
C ILE A 227 12.84 -4.76 -8.35
N ALA A 228 11.81 -3.92 -8.38
CA ALA A 228 11.20 -3.41 -9.60
C ALA A 228 12.07 -2.34 -10.31
N HIS A 229 13.08 -1.79 -9.66
CA HIS A 229 13.97 -0.79 -10.27
C HIS A 229 14.61 -1.32 -11.57
N GLN A 230 14.96 -2.60 -11.61
CA GLN A 230 15.54 -3.26 -12.79
C GLN A 230 14.59 -3.30 -14.01
N TRP A 231 13.30 -2.98 -13.83
CA TRP A 231 12.33 -2.98 -14.93
C TRP A 231 12.37 -1.70 -15.77
N PHE A 232 12.98 -0.66 -15.27
CA PHE A 232 13.03 0.68 -15.87
C PHE A 232 14.48 1.15 -15.97
N THR A 233 14.74 2.05 -16.92
CA THR A 233 16.00 2.79 -16.94
C THR A 233 15.99 3.88 -15.88
N ASP A 234 17.18 4.31 -15.44
CA ASP A 234 17.32 5.42 -14.51
C ASP A 234 16.63 6.68 -15.03
N ASP A 235 16.74 6.97 -16.34
CA ASP A 235 16.08 8.13 -16.97
C ASP A 235 14.55 8.04 -16.90
N GLU A 236 13.96 6.85 -17.07
CA GLU A 236 12.50 6.65 -16.94
C GLU A 236 12.05 6.92 -15.49
N VAL A 237 12.79 6.40 -14.51
CA VAL A 237 12.49 6.63 -13.09
C VAL A 237 12.65 8.12 -12.76
N GLU A 238 13.77 8.74 -13.13
CA GLU A 238 14.06 10.15 -12.89
C GLU A 238 12.99 11.09 -13.49
N LEU A 239 12.59 10.82 -14.75
CA LEU A 239 11.55 11.60 -15.42
C LEU A 239 10.18 11.42 -14.72
N SER A 240 9.86 10.21 -14.32
CA SER A 240 8.61 9.93 -13.59
C SER A 240 8.55 10.64 -12.24
N LEU A 241 9.68 10.69 -11.51
CA LEU A 241 9.78 11.44 -10.25
C LEU A 241 9.66 12.96 -10.47
N ASP A 242 10.17 13.50 -11.58
CA ASP A 242 9.97 14.90 -11.93
C ASP A 242 8.48 15.22 -12.14
N VAL A 243 7.72 14.31 -12.76
CA VAL A 243 6.26 14.42 -12.90
C VAL A 243 5.57 14.35 -11.53
N LEU A 244 6.02 13.45 -10.64
CA LEU A 244 5.46 13.35 -9.29
C LEU A 244 5.66 14.64 -8.49
N VAL A 245 6.84 15.28 -8.57
CA VAL A 245 7.08 16.58 -7.95
C VAL A 245 6.11 17.65 -8.48
N GLU A 246 5.87 17.68 -9.79
CA GLU A 246 5.01 18.68 -10.43
C GLU A 246 3.51 18.45 -10.23
N SER A 247 3.11 17.24 -9.83
CA SER A 247 1.70 16.90 -9.66
C SER A 247 1.09 17.39 -8.36
N GLN A 248 1.85 18.07 -7.48
CA GLN A 248 1.28 18.70 -6.29
C GLN A 248 0.24 19.76 -6.66
N LEU A 249 -0.97 19.60 -6.13
CA LEU A 249 -2.10 20.49 -6.38
C LEU A 249 -1.95 21.84 -5.66
N ALA A 250 -2.78 22.81 -6.05
CA ALA A 250 -2.76 24.16 -5.48
C ALA A 250 -3.09 24.18 -3.97
N ASP A 251 -3.88 23.23 -3.49
CA ASP A 251 -4.22 23.07 -2.06
C ASP A 251 -3.13 22.36 -1.24
N GLY A 252 -2.09 21.85 -1.89
CA GLY A 252 -0.95 21.18 -1.27
C GLY A 252 -1.04 19.65 -1.27
N SER A 253 -2.16 19.05 -1.68
CA SER A 253 -2.32 17.61 -1.83
C SER A 253 -1.69 17.08 -3.11
N TRP A 254 -1.64 15.74 -3.24
CA TRP A 254 -1.45 15.05 -4.51
C TRP A 254 -2.77 14.46 -5.01
N PRO A 255 -2.96 14.38 -6.34
CA PRO A 255 -4.22 13.90 -6.92
C PRO A 255 -4.45 12.42 -6.61
N VAL A 256 -5.67 12.07 -6.23
CA VAL A 256 -6.16 10.69 -6.27
C VAL A 256 -6.42 10.35 -7.73
N ARG A 257 -5.76 9.30 -8.25
CA ARG A 257 -5.76 8.96 -9.70
C ARG A 257 -6.81 7.94 -10.11
N TRP A 258 -7.67 7.54 -9.20
CA TRP A 258 -8.79 6.63 -9.44
C TRP A 258 -10.12 7.31 -9.13
N PRO A 259 -11.25 6.79 -9.65
CA PRO A 259 -12.55 7.36 -9.38
C PRO A 259 -12.88 7.40 -7.90
N LEU A 260 -13.44 8.51 -7.44
CA LEU A 260 -13.96 8.65 -6.08
C LEU A 260 -15.44 8.25 -6.08
N TRP A 261 -15.79 7.25 -5.28
CA TRP A 261 -17.17 6.76 -5.23
C TRP A 261 -18.06 7.55 -4.27
N THR A 262 -17.47 8.30 -3.34
CA THR A 262 -18.16 9.30 -2.49
C THR A 262 -17.24 10.51 -2.27
N PRO A 263 -17.81 11.71 -1.98
CA PRO A 263 -16.98 12.90 -1.73
C PRO A 263 -16.04 12.75 -0.53
N VAL A 264 -16.44 12.01 0.52
CA VAL A 264 -15.60 11.85 1.73
C VAL A 264 -14.35 11.03 1.45
N THR A 265 -14.39 10.06 0.53
CA THR A 265 -13.22 9.27 0.17
C THR A 265 -12.13 10.12 -0.48
N GLY A 266 -12.49 11.25 -1.09
CA GLY A 266 -11.52 12.20 -1.63
C GLY A 266 -10.60 12.80 -0.56
N PHE A 267 -11.11 13.07 0.63
CA PHE A 267 -10.30 13.58 1.75
C PHE A 267 -9.46 12.47 2.40
N GLU A 268 -10.03 11.28 2.53
CA GLU A 268 -9.36 10.12 3.14
C GLU A 268 -8.21 9.63 2.24
N TRP A 269 -8.48 9.40 0.96
CA TRP A 269 -7.45 9.06 -0.03
C TRP A 269 -6.47 10.21 -0.26
N GLY A 270 -6.95 11.46 -0.34
CA GLY A 270 -6.10 12.63 -0.51
C GLY A 270 -5.03 12.75 0.57
N GLY A 271 -5.39 12.47 1.82
CA GLY A 271 -4.42 12.39 2.92
C GLY A 271 -3.38 11.29 2.72
N TRP A 272 -3.84 10.10 2.35
CA TRP A 272 -2.98 8.93 2.12
C TRP A 272 -2.00 9.17 0.97
N VAL A 273 -2.49 9.49 -0.23
CA VAL A 273 -1.63 9.67 -1.42
C VAL A 273 -0.65 10.83 -1.26
N THR A 274 -1.02 11.86 -0.50
CA THR A 274 -0.11 12.98 -0.21
C THR A 274 1.08 12.53 0.62
N ILE A 275 0.87 11.71 1.65
CA ILE A 275 1.96 11.15 2.46
C ILE A 275 2.82 10.22 1.61
N GLU A 276 2.22 9.32 0.82
CA GLU A 276 2.96 8.38 -0.03
C GLU A 276 3.82 9.11 -1.07
N ALA A 277 3.28 10.14 -1.74
CA ALA A 277 4.05 10.92 -2.71
C ALA A 277 5.32 11.54 -2.08
N ILE A 278 5.20 12.12 -0.90
CA ILE A 278 6.36 12.70 -0.19
C ILE A 278 7.34 11.61 0.24
N LYS A 279 6.86 10.44 0.72
CA LYS A 279 7.71 9.30 1.09
C LYS A 279 8.53 8.79 -0.11
N ILE A 280 7.88 8.61 -1.27
CA ILE A 280 8.55 8.21 -2.50
C ILE A 280 9.63 9.24 -2.87
N LEU A 281 9.28 10.52 -2.89
CA LEU A 281 10.23 11.58 -3.23
C LEU A 281 11.38 11.66 -2.22
N THR A 282 11.13 11.39 -0.95
CA THR A 282 12.16 11.35 0.09
C THR A 282 13.11 10.17 -0.09
N SER A 283 12.59 8.98 -0.35
CA SER A 283 13.40 7.77 -0.56
C SER A 283 14.36 7.94 -1.75
N HIS A 284 13.92 8.66 -2.79
CA HIS A 284 14.73 9.01 -3.96
C HIS A 284 15.55 10.32 -3.81
N ARG A 285 15.69 10.85 -2.57
CA ARG A 285 16.46 12.08 -2.28
C ARG A 285 15.98 13.31 -3.06
N ARG A 286 14.67 13.35 -3.32
CA ARG A 286 13.98 14.46 -3.99
C ARG A 286 13.31 15.44 -3.02
N ALA A 287 13.42 15.21 -1.71
CA ALA A 287 13.00 16.11 -0.64
C ALA A 287 14.21 16.82 -0.01
N PRO A 288 14.03 17.96 0.68
CA PRO A 288 15.09 18.63 1.41
C PRO A 288 15.62 17.78 2.57
N ASP A 289 16.93 17.81 2.81
CA ASP A 289 17.60 17.05 3.89
C ASP A 289 17.21 17.53 5.30
N GLU A 290 16.67 18.73 5.45
CA GLU A 290 16.35 19.38 6.75
C GLU A 290 14.91 19.09 7.22
N THR A 291 14.16 18.21 6.57
CA THR A 291 12.73 17.97 6.86
C THR A 291 12.49 16.86 7.90
N PHE A 292 13.54 16.26 8.43
CA PHE A 292 13.48 15.05 9.28
C PHE A 292 14.16 15.24 10.62
#